data_92a0641847023951b41322cb48850b30
#
_entry.id   92a0641847023951b41322cb48850b30
#
_cell.length_a   1.000
_cell.length_b   1.000
_cell.length_c   1.000
_cell.angle_alpha   90.00
_cell.angle_beta   90.00
_cell.angle_gamma   90.00
#
_symmetry.space_group_name_H-M   'P 1'
#
loop_
_entity.id
_entity.type
_entity.pdbx_description
1 polymer ?
#
loop_
_entity_poly.entity_id
_entity_poly.type
_entity_poly.pdbx_seq_one_letter_code
_entity_poly.pdbx_strand_id
1 'polypeptide(L)'
;AMGCKAESDYNRNVYLDILDYTRQDKELESRFLALEKETGQLNVLLWLVAAGFLVLVVLFIWLNRSWRVKNTMYLTELKRILGLCQQITGAVPVSATSREEVADAVVKVMKPELAELFGVRDVCITFCDEEEGEEENVELHEGTPLVYDLQLPDREVIVGKLWMWFAVPVRKEEQTLIRLLLPYLAWTLEHGMNLVSLGE
;
A
#
# COMPACT_ATOMS: atom_id res chain seq x y z
N ALA A 1 74.95 61.54 40.08
CA ALA A 1 74.83 60.33 39.27
C ALA A 1 73.71 59.31 39.74
N MET A 2 72.91 59.65 40.79
CA MET A 2 71.82 58.76 41.27
C MET A 2 70.48 59.02 40.61
N GLY A 3 70.19 60.15 39.98
CA GLY A 3 68.87 60.45 39.30
C GLY A 3 68.64 59.64 38.03
N CYS A 4 69.67 59.41 37.24
CA CYS A 4 69.51 58.66 35.96
C CYS A 4 69.13 57.21 36.07
N LYS A 5 69.44 56.57 37.19
CA LYS A 5 69.14 55.15 37.39
C LYS A 5 67.68 54.92 37.74
N ALA A 6 67.07 55.74 38.57
CA ALA A 6 65.69 55.68 38.95
C ALA A 6 64.72 55.95 37.73
N GLU A 7 65.09 56.89 36.88
CA GLU A 7 64.35 57.25 35.66
C GLU A 7 64.48 56.14 34.61
N SER A 8 65.62 55.52 34.48
CA SER A 8 65.84 54.38 33.61
C SER A 8 65.02 53.15 34.06
N ASP A 9 64.95 52.87 35.35
CA ASP A 9 64.22 51.76 35.94
C ASP A 9 62.68 52.01 35.80
N TYR A 10 62.25 53.24 35.98
CA TYR A 10 60.84 53.64 35.73
C TYR A 10 60.45 53.45 34.25
N ASN A 11 61.20 53.93 33.31
CA ASN A 11 60.96 53.81 31.89
C ASN A 11 60.96 52.32 31.46
N ARG A 12 61.83 51.51 32.04
CA ARG A 12 61.87 50.10 31.79
C ARG A 12 60.62 49.38 32.30
N ASN A 13 60.13 49.74 33.49
CA ASN A 13 58.91 49.14 34.05
C ASN A 13 57.69 49.54 33.24
N VAL A 14 57.57 50.79 32.84
CA VAL A 14 56.48 51.26 31.95
C VAL A 14 56.53 50.52 30.62
N TYR A 15 57.71 50.32 30.05
CA TYR A 15 57.87 49.57 28.82
C TYR A 15 57.44 48.07 28.97
N LEU A 16 57.77 47.46 30.08
CA LEU A 16 57.37 46.06 30.38
C LEU A 16 55.84 45.96 30.56
N ASP A 17 55.25 46.90 31.28
CA ASP A 17 53.79 46.94 31.45
C ASP A 17 53.05 47.12 30.09
N ILE A 18 53.53 47.98 29.24
CA ILE A 18 52.98 48.16 27.88
C ILE A 18 53.14 46.87 27.06
N LEU A 19 54.26 46.20 27.19
CA LEU A 19 54.52 44.91 26.51
C LEU A 19 53.58 43.81 27.01
N ASP A 20 53.32 43.75 28.31
CA ASP A 20 52.34 42.79 28.87
C ASP A 20 50.91 43.08 28.46
N TYR A 21 50.48 44.35 28.43
CA TYR A 21 49.19 44.76 27.90
C TYR A 21 49.02 44.34 26.43
N THR A 22 50.02 44.62 25.58
CA THR A 22 49.98 44.26 24.16
C THR A 22 49.97 42.73 23.96
N ARG A 23 50.61 41.98 24.86
CA ARG A 23 50.62 40.53 24.81
C ARG A 23 49.27 39.94 25.23
N GLN A 24 48.64 40.51 26.27
CA GLN A 24 47.30 40.15 26.70
C GLN A 24 46.24 40.45 25.63
N ASP A 25 46.32 41.61 24.96
CA ASP A 25 45.42 41.97 23.87
C ASP A 25 45.52 40.99 22.70
N LYS A 26 46.73 40.60 22.30
CA LYS A 26 46.92 39.61 21.25
C LYS A 26 46.42 38.22 21.65
N GLU A 27 46.56 37.86 22.92
CA GLU A 27 46.05 36.58 23.42
C GLU A 27 44.50 36.56 23.46
N LEU A 28 43.87 37.69 23.88
CA LEU A 28 42.43 37.87 23.82
C LEU A 28 41.90 37.84 22.40
N GLU A 29 42.56 38.52 21.47
CA GLU A 29 42.21 38.53 20.06
C GLU A 29 42.27 37.13 19.43
N SER A 30 43.33 36.39 19.75
CA SER A 30 43.47 34.99 19.28
C SER A 30 42.39 34.05 19.84
N ARG A 31 41.99 34.20 21.11
CA ARG A 31 40.89 33.46 21.73
C ARG A 31 39.56 33.85 21.13
N PHE A 32 39.34 35.14 20.84
CA PHE A 32 38.12 35.61 20.20
C PHE A 32 37.97 35.04 18.80
N LEU A 33 39.03 35.03 17.99
CA LEU A 33 39.02 34.42 16.64
C LEU A 33 38.80 32.90 16.70
N ALA A 34 39.33 32.21 17.71
CA ALA A 34 39.11 30.77 17.93
C ALA A 34 37.61 30.49 18.24
N LEU A 35 37.01 31.29 19.14
CA LEU A 35 35.59 31.19 19.49
C LEU A 35 34.67 31.52 18.31
N GLU A 36 35.03 32.54 17.52
CA GLU A 36 34.27 32.86 16.32
C GLU A 36 34.29 31.75 15.30
N LYS A 37 35.42 31.09 15.12
CA LYS A 37 35.54 29.91 14.23
C LYS A 37 34.73 28.75 14.74
N GLU A 38 34.77 28.45 16.05
CA GLU A 38 33.95 27.36 16.64
C GLU A 38 32.45 27.64 16.54
N THR A 39 32.04 28.89 16.81
CA THR A 39 30.62 29.29 16.64
C THR A 39 30.18 29.20 15.18
N GLY A 40 31.03 29.56 14.24
CA GLY A 40 30.79 29.38 12.81
C GLY A 40 30.58 27.92 12.42
N GLN A 41 31.42 27.03 12.92
CA GLN A 41 31.29 25.59 12.67
C GLN A 41 30.01 25.00 13.30
N LEU A 42 29.67 25.41 14.52
CA LEU A 42 28.41 24.99 15.18
C LEU A 42 27.18 25.46 14.41
N ASN A 43 27.17 26.68 13.91
CA ASN A 43 26.08 27.20 13.09
C ASN A 43 25.91 26.41 11.79
N VAL A 44 26.99 26.07 11.09
CA VAL A 44 26.93 25.25 9.88
C VAL A 44 26.38 23.86 10.20
N LEU A 45 26.83 23.24 11.29
CA LEU A 45 26.34 21.94 11.72
C LEU A 45 24.85 21.99 12.07
N LEU A 46 24.40 23.03 12.76
CA LEU A 46 23.00 23.23 13.13
C LEU A 46 22.12 23.38 11.87
N TRP A 47 22.58 24.13 10.87
CA TRP A 47 21.88 24.26 9.59
C TRP A 47 21.82 22.93 8.82
N LEU A 48 22.87 22.11 8.85
CA LEU A 48 22.88 20.78 8.24
C LEU A 48 21.87 19.85 8.92
N VAL A 49 21.82 19.86 10.25
CA VAL A 49 20.85 19.06 11.01
C VAL A 49 19.42 19.51 10.71
N ALA A 50 19.16 20.82 10.69
CA ALA A 50 17.86 21.39 10.37
C ALA A 50 17.42 21.02 8.94
N ALA A 51 18.31 21.12 7.96
CA ALA A 51 18.05 20.73 6.58
C ALA A 51 17.77 19.22 6.47
N GLY A 52 18.54 18.36 7.15
CA GLY A 52 18.32 16.94 7.20
C GLY A 52 16.95 16.57 7.79
N PHE A 53 16.57 17.22 8.88
CA PHE A 53 15.25 17.04 9.49
C PHE A 53 14.12 17.45 8.55
N LEU A 54 14.27 18.55 7.84
CA LEU A 54 13.27 19.01 6.88
C LEU A 54 13.09 18.04 5.73
N VAL A 55 14.19 17.46 5.21
CA VAL A 55 14.13 16.39 4.19
C VAL A 55 13.39 15.17 4.71
N LEU A 56 13.66 14.73 5.95
CA LEU A 56 12.97 13.60 6.57
C LEU A 56 11.47 13.86 6.72
N VAL A 57 11.06 15.06 7.13
CA VAL A 57 9.65 15.43 7.25
C VAL A 57 8.95 15.40 5.89
N VAL A 58 9.56 15.96 4.85
CA VAL A 58 9.01 15.93 3.49
C VAL A 58 8.88 14.51 2.99
N LEU A 59 9.89 13.67 3.20
CA LEU A 59 9.89 12.27 2.81
C LEU A 59 8.81 11.48 3.56
N PHE A 60 8.64 11.73 4.85
CA PHE A 60 7.57 11.12 5.66
C PHE A 60 6.17 11.52 5.18
N ILE A 61 5.95 12.81 4.86
CA ILE A 61 4.67 13.29 4.31
C ILE A 61 4.41 12.63 2.96
N TRP A 62 5.42 12.55 2.09
CA TRP A 62 5.31 11.93 0.77
C TRP A 62 4.98 10.44 0.86
N LEU A 63 5.68 9.70 1.72
CA LEU A 63 5.41 8.28 1.99
C LEU A 63 3.99 8.08 2.54
N ASN A 64 3.60 8.86 3.55
CA ASN A 64 2.28 8.75 4.16
C ASN A 64 1.17 9.08 3.15
N ARG A 65 1.37 10.09 2.30
CA ARG A 65 0.42 10.40 1.23
C ARG A 65 0.31 9.27 0.20
N SER A 66 1.45 8.69 -0.21
CA SER A 66 1.48 7.56 -1.14
C SER A 66 0.77 6.33 -0.56
N TRP A 67 0.99 6.04 0.73
CA TRP A 67 0.31 4.95 1.43
C TRP A 67 -1.20 5.17 1.55
N ARG A 68 -1.62 6.40 1.85
CA ARG A 68 -3.05 6.75 1.94
C ARG A 68 -3.76 6.56 0.61
N VAL A 69 -3.15 7.00 -0.50
CA VAL A 69 -3.74 6.85 -1.84
C VAL A 69 -3.91 5.36 -2.18
N LYS A 70 -2.90 4.53 -1.92
CA LYS A 70 -3.01 3.08 -2.14
C LYS A 70 -4.10 2.46 -1.28
N ASN A 71 -4.14 2.76 0.02
CA ASN A 71 -5.16 2.24 0.92
C ASN A 71 -6.58 2.65 0.54
N THR A 72 -6.79 3.89 0.08
CA THR A 72 -8.12 4.33 -0.37
C THR A 72 -8.56 3.62 -1.65
N MET A 73 -7.64 3.34 -2.58
CA MET A 73 -7.94 2.53 -3.76
C MET A 73 -8.39 1.12 -3.38
N TYR A 74 -7.61 0.42 -2.54
CA TYR A 74 -7.98 -0.92 -2.05
C TYR A 74 -9.32 -0.94 -1.31
N LEU A 75 -9.59 0.05 -0.47
CA LEU A 75 -10.86 0.13 0.23
C LEU A 75 -12.05 0.36 -0.72
N THR A 76 -11.84 1.10 -1.80
CA THR A 76 -12.88 1.34 -2.80
C THR A 76 -13.17 0.07 -3.60
N GLU A 77 -12.14 -0.65 -4.03
CA GLU A 77 -12.26 -1.95 -4.70
C GLU A 77 -12.91 -3.00 -3.79
N LEU A 78 -12.51 -3.06 -2.52
CA LEU A 78 -13.11 -3.97 -1.55
C LEU A 78 -14.60 -3.66 -1.32
N LYS A 79 -14.99 -2.39 -1.25
CA LYS A 79 -16.40 -1.98 -1.15
C LYS A 79 -17.21 -2.39 -2.38
N ARG A 80 -16.64 -2.26 -3.58
CA ARG A 80 -17.29 -2.71 -4.82
C ARG A 80 -17.49 -4.23 -4.83
N ILE A 81 -16.47 -5.01 -4.43
CA ILE A 81 -16.58 -6.47 -4.32
C ILE A 81 -17.64 -6.86 -3.28
N LEU A 82 -17.68 -6.19 -2.14
CA LEU A 82 -18.69 -6.44 -1.12
C LEU A 82 -20.11 -6.12 -1.66
N GLY A 83 -20.25 -5.03 -2.41
CA GLY A 83 -21.49 -4.68 -3.11
C GLY A 83 -21.88 -5.76 -4.13
N LEU A 84 -20.92 -6.27 -4.89
CA LEU A 84 -21.13 -7.38 -5.83
C LEU A 84 -21.57 -8.65 -5.11
N CYS A 85 -20.95 -9.01 -3.97
CA CYS A 85 -21.39 -10.14 -3.16
C CYS A 85 -22.86 -10.01 -2.72
N GLN A 86 -23.27 -8.81 -2.31
CA GLN A 86 -24.68 -8.55 -1.96
C GLN A 86 -25.63 -8.68 -3.16
N GLN A 87 -25.21 -8.21 -4.32
CA GLN A 87 -26.01 -8.33 -5.55
C GLN A 87 -26.14 -9.79 -5.99
N ILE A 88 -25.04 -10.56 -5.90
CA ILE A 88 -25.02 -11.98 -6.24
C ILE A 88 -25.98 -12.77 -5.31
N THR A 89 -25.93 -12.53 -4.00
CA THR A 89 -26.82 -13.19 -3.05
C THR A 89 -28.30 -12.85 -3.29
N GLY A 90 -28.58 -11.63 -3.78
CA GLY A 90 -29.93 -11.19 -4.15
C GLY A 90 -30.37 -11.63 -5.56
N ALA A 91 -29.48 -12.12 -6.39
CA ALA A 91 -29.77 -12.47 -7.79
C ALA A 91 -30.43 -13.86 -7.93
N VAL A 92 -30.35 -14.72 -6.93
CA VAL A 92 -30.95 -16.05 -6.97
C VAL A 92 -32.46 -15.93 -7.02
N PRO A 93 -33.11 -16.32 -8.12
CA PRO A 93 -34.56 -16.24 -8.24
C PRO A 93 -35.19 -17.29 -7.31
N VAL A 94 -36.21 -16.86 -6.55
CA VAL A 94 -36.98 -17.76 -5.66
C VAL A 94 -37.74 -18.83 -6.46
N SER A 95 -37.94 -18.61 -7.78
CA SER A 95 -38.64 -19.49 -8.70
C SER A 95 -37.71 -20.29 -9.61
N ALA A 96 -36.41 -20.36 -9.31
CA ALA A 96 -35.49 -21.17 -10.11
C ALA A 96 -35.89 -22.65 -10.04
N THR A 97 -35.96 -23.30 -11.19
CA THR A 97 -36.36 -24.70 -11.33
C THR A 97 -35.15 -25.60 -11.68
N SER A 98 -34.05 -24.99 -12.10
CA SER A 98 -32.82 -25.74 -12.43
C SER A 98 -31.56 -25.07 -11.85
N ARG A 99 -30.50 -25.87 -11.67
CA ARG A 99 -29.16 -25.39 -11.23
C ARG A 99 -28.57 -24.42 -12.25
N GLU A 100 -28.81 -24.65 -13.54
CA GLU A 100 -28.33 -23.82 -14.63
C GLU A 100 -28.96 -22.41 -14.58
N GLU A 101 -30.28 -22.32 -14.30
CA GLU A 101 -30.92 -21.01 -14.12
C GLU A 101 -30.34 -20.19 -12.98
N VAL A 102 -29.96 -20.85 -11.89
CA VAL A 102 -29.27 -20.19 -10.76
C VAL A 102 -27.89 -19.69 -11.19
N ALA A 103 -27.12 -20.52 -11.91
CA ALA A 103 -25.80 -20.13 -12.41
C ALA A 103 -25.90 -18.97 -13.40
N ASP A 104 -26.80 -19.04 -14.34
CA ASP A 104 -27.03 -18.00 -15.36
C ASP A 104 -27.47 -16.66 -14.72
N ALA A 105 -28.36 -16.71 -13.73
CA ALA A 105 -28.75 -15.52 -13.00
C ALA A 105 -27.58 -14.86 -12.27
N VAL A 106 -26.73 -15.66 -11.62
CA VAL A 106 -25.53 -15.18 -10.93
C VAL A 106 -24.52 -14.61 -11.93
N VAL A 107 -24.25 -15.32 -13.04
CA VAL A 107 -23.33 -14.88 -14.09
C VAL A 107 -23.80 -13.58 -14.72
N LYS A 108 -25.09 -13.43 -14.98
CA LYS A 108 -25.69 -12.23 -15.57
C LYS A 108 -25.47 -10.98 -14.72
N VAL A 109 -25.52 -11.12 -13.40
CA VAL A 109 -25.25 -10.00 -12.47
C VAL A 109 -23.75 -9.75 -12.32
N MET A 110 -22.96 -10.82 -12.27
CA MET A 110 -21.53 -10.77 -11.99
C MET A 110 -20.70 -10.28 -13.18
N LYS A 111 -21.04 -10.69 -14.39
CA LYS A 111 -20.29 -10.41 -15.63
C LYS A 111 -20.02 -8.92 -15.86
N PRO A 112 -20.99 -7.99 -15.82
CA PRO A 112 -20.76 -6.57 -16.06
C PRO A 112 -19.84 -5.94 -15.01
N GLU A 113 -19.99 -6.29 -13.76
CA GLU A 113 -19.19 -5.77 -12.66
C GLU A 113 -17.74 -6.29 -12.73
N LEU A 114 -17.53 -7.57 -13.03
CA LEU A 114 -16.20 -8.16 -13.21
C LEU A 114 -15.51 -7.61 -14.47
N ALA A 115 -16.27 -7.31 -15.53
CA ALA A 115 -15.72 -6.66 -16.71
C ALA A 115 -15.19 -5.26 -16.40
N GLU A 116 -15.92 -4.49 -15.58
CA GLU A 116 -15.50 -3.15 -15.16
C GLU A 116 -14.33 -3.19 -14.17
N LEU A 117 -14.34 -4.12 -13.21
CA LEU A 117 -13.34 -4.19 -12.15
C LEU A 117 -12.01 -4.82 -12.60
N PHE A 118 -12.09 -5.90 -13.37
CA PHE A 118 -10.94 -6.74 -13.69
C PHE A 118 -10.68 -6.93 -15.19
N GLY A 119 -11.49 -6.31 -16.05
CA GLY A 119 -11.37 -6.47 -17.49
C GLY A 119 -11.70 -7.89 -17.98
N VAL A 120 -12.59 -8.58 -17.29
CA VAL A 120 -13.06 -9.90 -17.66
C VAL A 120 -13.90 -9.80 -18.95
N ARG A 121 -13.57 -10.63 -19.94
CA ARG A 121 -14.33 -10.71 -21.20
C ARG A 121 -15.56 -11.59 -21.06
N ASP A 122 -15.35 -12.75 -20.45
CA ASP A 122 -16.41 -13.72 -20.24
C ASP A 122 -16.24 -14.51 -18.96
N VAL A 123 -17.36 -15.00 -18.43
CA VAL A 123 -17.46 -15.75 -17.19
C VAL A 123 -18.43 -16.91 -17.40
N CYS A 124 -18.05 -18.10 -16.97
CA CYS A 124 -18.90 -19.26 -16.96
C CYS A 124 -18.78 -20.01 -15.63
N ILE A 125 -19.85 -20.60 -15.17
CA ILE A 125 -19.87 -21.45 -13.98
C ILE A 125 -20.31 -22.85 -14.44
N THR A 126 -19.52 -23.87 -14.09
CA THR A 126 -19.83 -25.28 -14.34
C THR A 126 -19.95 -26.00 -13.01
N PHE A 127 -20.95 -26.86 -12.85
CA PHE A 127 -21.13 -27.68 -11.66
C PHE A 127 -20.30 -28.97 -11.78
N CYS A 128 -19.77 -29.45 -10.66
CA CYS A 128 -19.16 -30.76 -10.58
C CYS A 128 -20.27 -31.75 -10.25
N ASP A 129 -20.84 -32.43 -11.25
CA ASP A 129 -21.67 -33.58 -10.99
C ASP A 129 -20.79 -34.77 -10.58
N GLU A 130 -21.21 -35.52 -9.55
CA GLU A 130 -20.45 -36.63 -9.00
C GLU A 130 -20.28 -37.83 -9.97
N GLU A 131 -20.96 -37.80 -11.11
CA GLU A 131 -20.87 -38.84 -12.15
C GLU A 131 -20.15 -38.30 -13.40
N GLU A 132 -18.89 -38.74 -13.51
CA GLU A 132 -18.08 -38.85 -14.73
C GLU A 132 -18.01 -37.63 -15.70
N GLY A 133 -16.97 -36.83 -15.54
CA GLY A 133 -15.98 -36.53 -16.59
C GLY A 133 -16.42 -36.15 -18.00
N GLU A 134 -17.58 -35.58 -18.24
CA GLU A 134 -17.80 -34.80 -19.44
C GLU A 134 -17.52 -33.32 -19.10
N GLU A 135 -16.33 -32.89 -19.48
CA GLU A 135 -16.05 -31.44 -19.70
C GLU A 135 -17.07 -30.97 -20.76
N GLU A 136 -18.27 -30.62 -20.28
CA GLU A 136 -19.32 -30.06 -21.13
C GLU A 136 -18.70 -28.90 -21.88
N ASN A 137 -18.79 -28.95 -23.21
CA ASN A 137 -18.18 -28.05 -24.18
C ASN A 137 -18.32 -26.59 -23.74
N VAL A 138 -17.33 -26.13 -22.96
CA VAL A 138 -17.10 -24.72 -22.74
C VAL A 138 -16.71 -24.21 -24.13
N GLU A 139 -17.66 -23.57 -24.83
CA GLU A 139 -17.39 -22.96 -26.14
C GLU A 139 -16.06 -22.26 -26.07
N LEU A 140 -15.12 -22.69 -26.91
CA LEU A 140 -13.73 -22.22 -26.91
C LEU A 140 -13.70 -20.73 -27.19
N HIS A 141 -13.75 -19.96 -26.12
CA HIS A 141 -13.44 -18.54 -26.18
C HIS A 141 -11.94 -18.37 -26.41
N GLU A 142 -11.56 -17.47 -27.32
CA GLU A 142 -10.15 -17.21 -27.60
C GLU A 142 -9.41 -16.73 -26.33
N GLY A 143 -8.51 -17.54 -25.83
CA GLY A 143 -7.66 -17.24 -24.66
C GLY A 143 -7.62 -18.37 -23.63
N THR A 144 -6.57 -18.37 -22.82
CA THR A 144 -6.44 -19.31 -21.67
C THR A 144 -7.29 -18.82 -20.52
N PRO A 145 -8.34 -19.56 -20.11
CA PRO A 145 -9.17 -19.19 -18.98
C PRO A 145 -8.40 -19.37 -17.66
N LEU A 146 -8.66 -18.50 -16.69
CA LEU A 146 -8.33 -18.76 -15.30
C LEU A 146 -9.49 -19.53 -14.68
N VAL A 147 -9.19 -20.69 -14.12
CA VAL A 147 -10.17 -21.57 -13.51
C VAL A 147 -9.99 -21.54 -11.99
N TYR A 148 -11.10 -21.38 -11.28
CA TYR A 148 -11.13 -21.40 -9.83
C TYR A 148 -12.17 -22.40 -9.36
N ASP A 149 -11.77 -23.25 -8.41
CA ASP A 149 -12.70 -24.16 -7.75
C ASP A 149 -13.59 -23.37 -6.78
N LEU A 150 -14.89 -23.60 -6.87
CA LEU A 150 -15.89 -23.02 -5.98
C LEU A 150 -16.07 -23.96 -4.79
N GLN A 151 -15.24 -23.77 -3.77
CA GLN A 151 -15.24 -24.57 -2.56
C GLN A 151 -16.01 -23.86 -1.44
N LEU A 152 -16.84 -24.64 -0.73
CA LEU A 152 -17.53 -24.15 0.46
C LEU A 152 -16.55 -23.95 1.61
N PRO A 153 -16.65 -22.84 2.36
CA PRO A 153 -15.71 -22.54 3.46
C PRO A 153 -15.84 -23.53 4.64
N ASP A 154 -17.02 -24.11 4.84
CA ASP A 154 -17.32 -24.99 5.96
C ASP A 154 -17.12 -26.49 5.66
N ARG A 155 -16.98 -26.83 4.40
CA ARG A 155 -16.84 -28.21 3.91
C ARG A 155 -15.83 -28.25 2.78
N GLU A 156 -15.02 -29.29 2.71
CA GLU A 156 -14.10 -29.54 1.59
C GLU A 156 -14.83 -30.03 0.32
N VAL A 157 -16.03 -29.54 0.09
CA VAL A 157 -16.84 -29.90 -1.08
C VAL A 157 -16.70 -28.82 -2.13
N ILE A 158 -16.37 -29.23 -3.35
CA ILE A 158 -16.32 -28.37 -4.53
C ILE A 158 -17.72 -28.39 -5.17
N VAL A 159 -18.39 -27.26 -5.17
CA VAL A 159 -19.73 -27.10 -5.74
C VAL A 159 -19.67 -27.00 -7.26
N GLY A 160 -18.58 -26.41 -7.77
CA GLY A 160 -18.41 -26.17 -9.20
C GLY A 160 -17.09 -25.48 -9.50
N LYS A 161 -16.91 -25.09 -10.76
CA LYS A 161 -15.74 -24.36 -11.24
C LYS A 161 -16.18 -23.06 -11.87
N LEU A 162 -15.43 -21.98 -11.55
CA LEU A 162 -15.60 -20.67 -12.16
C LEU A 162 -14.53 -20.47 -13.23
N TRP A 163 -14.95 -20.26 -14.45
CA TRP A 163 -14.12 -20.00 -15.62
C TRP A 163 -14.18 -18.52 -15.95
N MET A 164 -13.00 -17.88 -16.07
CA MET A 164 -12.93 -16.47 -16.42
C MET A 164 -11.93 -16.23 -17.53
N TRP A 165 -12.34 -15.53 -18.58
CA TRP A 165 -11.49 -15.10 -19.68
C TRP A 165 -11.18 -13.61 -19.54
N PHE A 166 -9.91 -13.27 -19.56
CA PHE A 166 -9.44 -11.91 -19.36
C PHE A 166 -8.93 -11.29 -20.66
N ALA A 167 -9.16 -9.98 -20.82
CA ALA A 167 -8.61 -9.23 -21.94
C ALA A 167 -7.11 -8.95 -21.78
N VAL A 168 -6.63 -8.87 -20.52
CA VAL A 168 -5.27 -8.53 -20.13
C VAL A 168 -4.84 -9.47 -18.99
N PRO A 169 -3.56 -9.86 -18.89
CA PRO A 169 -3.12 -10.72 -17.80
C PRO A 169 -3.39 -10.08 -16.42
N VAL A 170 -4.01 -10.85 -15.55
CA VAL A 170 -4.48 -10.44 -14.22
C VAL A 170 -3.30 -10.26 -13.26
N ARG A 171 -3.28 -9.17 -12.52
CA ARG A 171 -2.28 -8.90 -11.49
C ARG A 171 -2.52 -9.78 -10.26
N LYS A 172 -1.46 -10.04 -9.49
CA LYS A 172 -1.55 -10.86 -8.26
C LYS A 172 -2.53 -10.30 -7.23
N GLU A 173 -2.62 -8.97 -7.16
CA GLU A 173 -3.53 -8.26 -6.26
C GLU A 173 -4.98 -8.49 -6.67
N GLU A 174 -5.28 -8.42 -7.97
CA GLU A 174 -6.61 -8.69 -8.54
C GLU A 174 -7.02 -10.15 -8.33
N GLN A 175 -6.09 -11.10 -8.49
CA GLN A 175 -6.34 -12.51 -8.19
C GLN A 175 -6.72 -12.74 -6.72
N THR A 176 -6.10 -11.99 -5.79
CA THR A 176 -6.44 -12.07 -4.37
C THR A 176 -7.85 -11.57 -4.11
N LEU A 177 -8.26 -10.49 -4.78
CA LEU A 177 -9.61 -9.95 -4.68
C LEU A 177 -10.66 -10.92 -5.27
N ILE A 178 -10.36 -11.55 -6.40
CA ILE A 178 -11.22 -12.58 -6.99
C ILE A 178 -11.39 -13.75 -6.02
N ARG A 179 -10.31 -14.21 -5.38
CA ARG A 179 -10.37 -15.30 -4.38
C ARG A 179 -11.27 -14.98 -3.19
N LEU A 180 -11.41 -13.71 -2.82
CA LEU A 180 -12.35 -13.32 -1.75
C LEU A 180 -13.82 -13.49 -2.16
N LEU A 181 -14.12 -13.43 -3.45
CA LEU A 181 -15.46 -13.61 -4.00
C LEU A 181 -15.90 -15.08 -4.04
N LEU A 182 -14.94 -16.01 -4.24
CA LEU A 182 -15.23 -17.42 -4.45
C LEU A 182 -16.08 -18.09 -3.34
N PRO A 183 -15.82 -17.89 -2.04
CA PRO A 183 -16.63 -18.48 -0.98
C PRO A 183 -18.09 -18.00 -1.00
N TYR A 184 -18.32 -16.74 -1.35
CA TYR A 184 -19.67 -16.16 -1.48
C TYR A 184 -20.40 -16.76 -2.68
N LEU A 185 -19.71 -16.96 -3.80
CA LEU A 185 -20.27 -17.61 -4.98
C LEU A 185 -20.65 -19.05 -4.67
N ALA A 186 -19.74 -19.82 -4.08
CA ALA A 186 -19.98 -21.20 -3.71
C ALA A 186 -21.19 -21.33 -2.77
N TRP A 187 -21.27 -20.50 -1.75
CA TRP A 187 -22.38 -20.48 -0.80
C TRP A 187 -23.71 -20.10 -1.49
N THR A 188 -23.69 -19.08 -2.36
CA THR A 188 -24.90 -18.61 -3.07
C THR A 188 -25.43 -19.67 -4.01
N LEU A 189 -24.54 -20.36 -4.73
CA LEU A 189 -24.91 -21.46 -5.62
C LEU A 189 -25.50 -22.65 -4.84
N GLU A 190 -24.85 -23.05 -3.75
CA GLU A 190 -25.36 -24.13 -2.89
C GLU A 190 -26.75 -23.77 -2.32
N HIS A 191 -26.91 -22.53 -1.83
CA HIS A 191 -28.18 -22.09 -1.29
C HIS A 191 -29.29 -22.07 -2.37
N GLY A 192 -28.97 -21.58 -3.56
CA GLY A 192 -29.87 -21.63 -4.70
C GLY A 192 -30.28 -23.06 -5.08
N MET A 193 -29.33 -23.99 -5.11
CA MET A 193 -29.60 -25.40 -5.38
C MET A 193 -30.49 -26.05 -4.31
N ASN A 194 -30.28 -25.70 -3.04
CA ASN A 194 -31.13 -26.19 -1.96
C ASN A 194 -32.56 -25.67 -2.07
N LEU A 195 -32.77 -24.46 -2.55
CA LEU A 195 -34.11 -23.92 -2.83
C LEU A 195 -34.80 -24.68 -3.98
N VAL A 196 -34.05 -25.01 -5.03
CA VAL A 196 -34.57 -25.83 -6.16
C VAL A 196 -34.99 -27.21 -5.67
N SER A 197 -34.18 -27.88 -4.84
CA SER A 197 -34.47 -29.21 -4.32
C SER A 197 -35.65 -29.28 -3.32
N LEU A 198 -36.01 -28.17 -2.69
CA LEU A 198 -37.16 -28.07 -1.79
C LEU A 198 -38.47 -27.74 -2.53
N GLY A 199 -38.39 -27.33 -3.79
CA GLY A 199 -39.56 -27.01 -4.64
C GLY A 199 -40.07 -28.19 -5.43
N GLU A 200 -39.34 -29.30 -5.48
CA GLU A 200 -39.78 -30.59 -6.00
C GLU A 200 -40.52 -31.41 -4.92
#